data_48cae5b340232887a3ca08838f7ff00e
#
_entry.id   48cae5b340232887a3ca08838f7ff00e
#
_cell.length_a   1.000
_cell.length_b   1.000
_cell.length_c   1.000
_cell.angle_alpha   90.00
_cell.angle_beta   90.00
_cell.angle_gamma   90.00
#
_symmetry.space_group_name_H-M   'P 1'
#
loop_
_entity.id
_entity.type
_entity.pdbx_description
1 polymer ?
#
loop_
_entity_poly.entity_id
_entity_poly.type
_entity_poly.pdbx_seq_one_letter_code
_entity_poly.pdbx_strand_id
1 'polypeptide(L)'
;FLRINNSLMIKYSAIIPTKNGGKYLTHTVKSVLTNKYKDCEILISFNKSSDNSLKVIRKIDDKRIRIFSTPSNFSMSKHYEWILNKAKGKWIFILGDDDAISKNFFSTIDDYLEKCSDKNIEAISVNRANYYWNGVQNIYGPAAIRYMQSNKYKIINSKINLFKVLLGIMPYSKLPGLYVSGLVNRNLIEKIKKLKKNNKFFNEPNPDVYSALIVSSYIKKYLRIEKPLFWVGTSTKSVAYKL
;
A
#
# COMPACT_ATOMS: atom_id res chain seq x y z
N PHE A 1 -6.69 39.86 12.11
CA PHE A 1 -6.01 38.60 12.44
C PHE A 1 -6.75 37.45 11.78
N LEU A 2 -6.38 37.09 10.57
CA LEU A 2 -6.85 35.88 9.89
C LEU A 2 -6.19 34.68 10.58
N ARG A 3 -6.96 33.91 11.35
CA ARG A 3 -6.58 32.55 11.76
C ARG A 3 -6.49 31.71 10.47
N ILE A 4 -5.28 31.52 9.96
CA ILE A 4 -4.99 30.48 8.99
C ILE A 4 -5.31 29.17 9.69
N ASN A 5 -6.42 28.55 9.34
CA ASN A 5 -6.73 27.17 9.70
C ASN A 5 -5.66 26.28 9.08
N ASN A 6 -4.56 26.03 9.80
CA ASN A 6 -3.64 24.95 9.50
C ASN A 6 -4.40 23.63 9.75
N SER A 7 -5.26 23.23 8.81
CA SER A 7 -5.66 21.85 8.74
C SER A 7 -4.38 21.06 8.50
N LEU A 8 -3.89 20.36 9.51
CA LEU A 8 -2.73 19.47 9.43
C LEU A 8 -2.88 18.60 8.17
N MET A 9 -2.06 18.89 7.16
CA MET A 9 -2.15 18.24 5.85
C MET A 9 -1.66 16.80 6.03
N ILE A 10 -2.58 15.83 5.98
CA ILE A 10 -2.26 14.41 6.11
C ILE A 10 -1.22 14.04 5.05
N LYS A 11 -0.05 13.58 5.48
CA LYS A 11 1.04 13.22 4.58
C LYS A 11 0.86 11.84 3.99
N TYR A 12 0.39 10.87 4.79
CA TYR A 12 0.26 9.47 4.36
C TYR A 12 -1.15 8.92 4.58
N SER A 13 -1.64 8.15 3.60
CA SER A 13 -2.82 7.30 3.76
C SER A 13 -2.42 5.83 3.63
N ALA A 14 -2.52 5.09 4.74
CA ALA A 14 -2.41 3.64 4.75
C ALA A 14 -3.81 3.04 4.57
N ILE A 15 -4.07 2.40 3.45
CA ILE A 15 -5.36 1.78 3.13
C ILE A 15 -5.26 0.28 3.40
N ILE A 16 -6.21 -0.26 4.16
CA ILE A 16 -6.28 -1.69 4.52
C ILE A 16 -7.68 -2.21 4.14
N PRO A 17 -7.87 -2.63 2.87
CA PRO A 17 -9.11 -3.30 2.47
C PRO A 17 -9.11 -4.73 3.01
N THR A 18 -10.21 -5.16 3.62
CA THR A 18 -10.32 -6.50 4.20
C THR A 18 -11.67 -7.16 3.92
N LYS A 19 -11.65 -8.48 3.82
CA LYS A 19 -12.83 -9.33 3.87
C LYS A 19 -12.54 -10.53 4.75
N ASN A 20 -13.12 -10.54 5.96
CA ASN A 20 -12.90 -11.58 6.96
C ASN A 20 -11.42 -11.71 7.37
N GLY A 21 -10.74 -10.58 7.60
CA GLY A 21 -9.31 -10.52 7.94
C GLY A 21 -8.91 -11.23 9.24
N GLY A 22 -9.89 -11.46 10.14
CA GLY A 22 -9.68 -12.21 11.35
C GLY A 22 -8.56 -11.67 12.24
N LYS A 23 -7.73 -12.57 12.77
CA LYS A 23 -6.61 -12.22 13.64
C LYS A 23 -5.49 -11.44 12.92
N TYR A 24 -5.31 -11.62 11.63
CA TYR A 24 -4.21 -11.02 10.86
C TYR A 24 -4.38 -9.51 10.77
N LEU A 25 -5.59 -9.01 10.50
CA LEU A 25 -5.89 -7.58 10.39
C LEU A 25 -5.40 -6.77 11.59
N THR A 26 -5.52 -7.31 12.81
CA THR A 26 -5.04 -6.63 14.02
C THR A 26 -3.52 -6.41 13.99
N HIS A 27 -2.77 -7.38 13.49
CA HIS A 27 -1.31 -7.27 13.36
C HIS A 27 -0.93 -6.24 12.30
N THR A 28 -1.62 -6.23 11.15
CA THR A 28 -1.43 -5.23 10.10
C THR A 28 -1.65 -3.81 10.64
N VAL A 29 -2.79 -3.57 11.30
CA VAL A 29 -3.12 -2.27 11.90
C VAL A 29 -2.07 -1.85 12.95
N LYS A 30 -1.70 -2.76 13.86
CA LYS A 30 -0.66 -2.51 14.87
C LYS A 30 0.69 -2.14 14.25
N SER A 31 1.09 -2.75 13.13
CA SER A 31 2.34 -2.42 12.46
C SER A 31 2.38 -0.95 11.99
N VAL A 32 1.25 -0.41 11.54
CA VAL A 32 1.13 1.01 11.18
C VAL A 32 1.13 1.90 12.42
N LEU A 33 0.39 1.52 13.46
CA LEU A 33 0.26 2.30 14.71
C LEU A 33 1.59 2.45 15.47
N THR A 34 2.43 1.41 15.47
CA THR A 34 3.74 1.41 16.15
C THR A 34 4.72 2.43 15.61
N ASN A 35 4.51 2.93 14.39
CA ASN A 35 5.30 4.01 13.83
C ASN A 35 5.12 5.35 14.57
N LYS A 36 4.05 5.54 15.34
CA LYS A 36 3.74 6.79 16.08
C LYS A 36 3.80 8.06 15.22
N TYR A 37 3.62 7.94 13.91
CA TYR A 37 3.67 9.04 12.96
C TYR A 37 2.32 9.77 12.96
N LYS A 38 2.32 11.09 13.25
CA LYS A 38 1.08 11.87 13.46
C LYS A 38 0.35 12.20 12.16
N ASP A 39 1.07 12.50 11.09
CA ASP A 39 0.50 12.95 9.82
C ASP A 39 0.12 11.77 8.90
N CYS A 40 -0.42 10.72 9.50
CA CYS A 40 -0.88 9.51 8.82
C CYS A 40 -2.33 9.22 9.19
N GLU A 41 -3.15 8.88 8.21
CA GLU A 41 -4.45 8.24 8.42
C GLU A 41 -4.40 6.77 8.04
N ILE A 42 -5.21 5.95 8.73
CA ILE A 42 -5.33 4.50 8.51
C ILE A 42 -6.78 4.22 8.13
N LEU A 43 -7.02 3.91 6.85
CA LEU A 43 -8.34 3.62 6.34
C LEU A 43 -8.56 2.11 6.31
N ILE A 44 -9.40 1.61 7.21
CA ILE A 44 -9.74 0.19 7.27
C ILE A 44 -11.11 0.01 6.64
N SER A 45 -11.20 -0.81 5.61
CA SER A 45 -12.42 -0.98 4.83
C SER A 45 -12.87 -2.45 4.80
N PHE A 46 -14.04 -2.70 5.37
CA PHE A 46 -14.65 -4.02 5.47
C PHE A 46 -15.60 -4.27 4.28
N ASN A 47 -15.27 -5.27 3.46
CA ASN A 47 -16.10 -5.68 2.31
C ASN A 47 -17.12 -6.75 2.73
N LYS A 48 -18.17 -6.32 3.45
CA LYS A 48 -19.20 -7.23 4.00
C LYS A 48 -18.58 -8.41 4.79
N SER A 49 -17.63 -8.10 5.68
CA SER A 49 -17.05 -9.10 6.56
C SER A 49 -18.08 -9.62 7.55
N SER A 50 -18.11 -10.94 7.74
CA SER A 50 -19.01 -11.67 8.65
C SER A 50 -18.33 -12.15 9.93
N ASP A 51 -17.01 -12.00 10.01
CA ASP A 51 -16.21 -12.39 11.19
C ASP A 51 -16.14 -11.27 12.25
N ASN A 52 -15.47 -11.54 13.36
CA ASN A 52 -15.31 -10.61 14.47
C ASN A 52 -14.30 -9.47 14.23
N SER A 53 -13.66 -9.39 13.05
CA SER A 53 -12.58 -8.44 12.79
C SER A 53 -13.02 -6.98 12.97
N LEU A 54 -14.21 -6.60 12.51
CA LEU A 54 -14.77 -5.25 12.73
C LEU A 54 -14.91 -4.91 14.22
N LYS A 55 -15.44 -5.85 15.02
CA LYS A 55 -15.64 -5.67 16.47
C LYS A 55 -14.30 -5.46 17.20
N VAL A 56 -13.26 -6.20 16.77
CA VAL A 56 -11.91 -6.10 17.35
C VAL A 56 -11.26 -4.77 16.98
N ILE A 57 -11.34 -4.34 15.73
CA ILE A 57 -10.74 -3.08 15.29
C ILE A 57 -11.39 -1.86 15.95
N ARG A 58 -12.71 -1.88 16.17
CA ARG A 58 -13.43 -0.78 16.85
C ARG A 58 -12.99 -0.56 18.30
N LYS A 59 -12.31 -1.53 18.93
CA LYS A 59 -11.76 -1.37 20.30
C LYS A 59 -10.41 -0.65 20.33
N ILE A 60 -9.80 -0.40 19.17
CA ILE A 60 -8.53 0.32 19.10
C ILE A 60 -8.83 1.82 19.12
N ASP A 61 -8.46 2.50 20.22
CA ASP A 61 -8.61 3.94 20.37
C ASP A 61 -7.37 4.65 19.79
N ASP A 62 -7.45 5.03 18.50
CA ASP A 62 -6.43 5.85 17.86
C ASP A 62 -7.08 6.76 16.81
N LYS A 63 -6.88 8.06 16.93
CA LYS A 63 -7.49 9.10 16.10
C LYS A 63 -7.14 9.01 14.61
N ARG A 64 -6.07 8.30 14.27
CA ARG A 64 -5.65 8.08 12.88
C ARG A 64 -6.52 7.05 12.17
N ILE A 65 -7.24 6.20 12.90
CA ILE A 65 -8.06 5.12 12.34
C ILE A 65 -9.40 5.67 11.85
N ARG A 66 -9.72 5.34 10.61
CA ARG A 66 -11.01 5.60 9.98
C ARG A 66 -11.59 4.29 9.45
N ILE A 67 -12.74 3.89 9.97
CA ILE A 67 -13.37 2.61 9.66
C ILE A 67 -14.51 2.83 8.65
N PHE A 68 -14.54 1.99 7.63
CA PHE A 68 -15.55 2.00 6.58
C PHE A 68 -16.09 0.59 6.35
N SER A 69 -17.35 0.50 5.96
CA SER A 69 -17.99 -0.76 5.53
C SER A 69 -18.65 -0.53 4.16
N THR A 70 -18.41 -1.44 3.22
CA THR A 70 -19.04 -1.33 1.89
C THR A 70 -20.54 -1.54 1.97
N PRO A 71 -21.35 -0.86 1.15
CA PRO A 71 -22.82 -1.02 1.16
C PRO A 71 -23.26 -2.41 0.67
N SER A 72 -22.47 -3.04 -0.22
CA SER A 72 -22.71 -4.39 -0.74
C SER A 72 -21.38 -5.14 -0.85
N ASN A 73 -21.41 -6.42 -1.23
CA ASN A 73 -20.21 -7.18 -1.54
C ASN A 73 -19.62 -6.68 -2.87
N PHE A 74 -18.41 -6.11 -2.82
CA PHE A 74 -17.71 -5.58 -3.99
C PHE A 74 -16.68 -6.58 -4.52
N SER A 75 -16.41 -6.53 -5.83
CA SER A 75 -15.19 -7.11 -6.38
C SER A 75 -13.95 -6.40 -5.79
N MET A 76 -12.79 -7.03 -5.87
CA MET A 76 -11.55 -6.48 -5.32
C MET A 76 -11.27 -5.07 -5.88
N SER A 77 -11.32 -4.89 -7.20
CA SER A 77 -11.06 -3.60 -7.84
C SER A 77 -12.08 -2.53 -7.46
N LYS A 78 -13.38 -2.90 -7.39
CA LYS A 78 -14.43 -1.98 -6.93
C LYS A 78 -14.22 -1.57 -5.47
N HIS A 79 -13.80 -2.50 -4.62
CA HIS A 79 -13.51 -2.22 -3.21
C HIS A 79 -12.30 -1.29 -3.07
N TYR A 80 -11.22 -1.56 -3.81
CA TYR A 80 -10.02 -0.73 -3.80
C TYR A 80 -10.30 0.68 -4.32
N GLU A 81 -11.04 0.82 -5.42
CA GLU A 81 -11.46 2.12 -5.93
C GLU A 81 -12.31 2.89 -4.93
N TRP A 82 -13.28 2.20 -4.30
CA TRP A 82 -14.18 2.82 -3.35
C TRP A 82 -13.46 3.39 -2.12
N ILE A 83 -12.51 2.65 -1.56
CA ILE A 83 -11.75 3.12 -0.39
C ILE A 83 -10.66 4.12 -0.77
N LEU A 84 -10.04 3.99 -1.94
CA LEU A 84 -9.06 4.95 -2.46
C LEU A 84 -9.65 6.37 -2.53
N ASN A 85 -10.92 6.49 -2.92
CA ASN A 85 -11.64 7.78 -2.98
C ASN A 85 -11.88 8.43 -1.60
N LYS A 86 -11.62 7.73 -0.49
CA LYS A 86 -11.71 8.25 0.88
C LYS A 86 -10.38 8.74 1.43
N ALA A 87 -9.28 8.43 0.75
CA ALA A 87 -7.93 8.81 1.17
C ALA A 87 -7.67 10.31 0.99
N LYS A 88 -7.03 10.92 1.99
CA LYS A 88 -6.74 12.37 2.04
C LYS A 88 -5.24 12.66 2.01
N GLY A 89 -4.38 11.66 2.28
CA GLY A 89 -2.94 11.81 2.34
C GLY A 89 -2.30 12.18 1.01
N LYS A 90 -1.18 12.89 1.08
CA LYS A 90 -0.35 13.21 -0.09
C LYS A 90 0.22 11.95 -0.75
N TRP A 91 0.64 10.99 0.07
CA TRP A 91 1.18 9.70 -0.36
C TRP A 91 0.24 8.57 0.06
N ILE A 92 -0.11 7.70 -0.87
CA ILE A 92 -1.08 6.64 -0.65
C ILE A 92 -0.41 5.29 -0.92
N PHE A 93 -0.69 4.31 -0.06
CA PHE A 93 -0.32 2.91 -0.24
C PHE A 93 -1.39 1.98 0.33
N ILE A 94 -1.41 0.74 -0.13
CA ILE A 94 -2.39 -0.27 0.26
C ILE A 94 -1.64 -1.46 0.87
N LEU A 95 -2.13 -1.96 2.00
CA LEU A 95 -1.70 -3.18 2.67
C LEU A 95 -2.79 -4.23 2.59
N GLY A 96 -2.44 -5.48 2.38
CA GLY A 96 -3.32 -6.60 2.67
C GLY A 96 -3.57 -6.72 4.18
N ASP A 97 -4.61 -7.44 4.54
CA ASP A 97 -4.98 -7.62 5.96
C ASP A 97 -4.09 -8.62 6.71
N ASP A 98 -3.12 -9.23 6.03
CA ASP A 98 -2.08 -10.10 6.58
C ASP A 98 -0.65 -9.57 6.37
N ASP A 99 -0.50 -8.34 5.86
CA ASP A 99 0.75 -7.64 5.63
C ASP A 99 1.18 -6.77 6.83
N ALA A 100 2.37 -6.17 6.73
CA ALA A 100 2.86 -5.21 7.72
C ALA A 100 3.82 -4.18 7.11
N ILE A 101 4.14 -3.13 7.88
CA ILE A 101 5.22 -2.18 7.57
C ILE A 101 6.27 -2.18 8.69
N SER A 102 7.49 -1.81 8.34
CA SER A 102 8.60 -1.68 9.29
C SER A 102 8.36 -0.56 10.30
N LYS A 103 8.94 -0.67 11.51
CA LYS A 103 8.76 0.28 12.63
C LYS A 103 9.10 1.73 12.26
N ASN A 104 10.07 1.98 11.38
CA ASN A 104 10.50 3.32 10.97
C ASN A 104 10.08 3.61 9.52
N PHE A 105 8.96 3.08 9.06
CA PHE A 105 8.50 3.19 7.67
C PHE A 105 8.41 4.64 7.22
N PHE A 106 7.62 5.45 7.91
CA PHE A 106 7.34 6.83 7.49
C PHE A 106 8.57 7.73 7.54
N SER A 107 9.32 7.70 8.65
CA SER A 107 10.55 8.50 8.77
C SER A 107 11.59 8.11 7.73
N THR A 108 11.73 6.81 7.46
CA THR A 108 12.63 6.35 6.40
C THR A 108 12.21 6.85 5.00
N ILE A 109 10.91 6.83 4.70
CA ILE A 109 10.40 7.40 3.43
C ILE A 109 10.66 8.90 3.37
N ASP A 110 10.45 9.63 4.47
CA ASP A 110 10.70 11.07 4.55
C ASP A 110 12.17 11.41 4.28
N ASP A 111 13.10 10.69 4.91
CA ASP A 111 14.54 10.87 4.71
C ASP A 111 14.96 10.69 3.24
N TYR A 112 14.37 9.70 2.56
CA TYR A 112 14.68 9.48 1.13
C TYR A 112 14.00 10.52 0.23
N LEU A 113 12.79 10.98 0.56
CA LEU A 113 12.12 12.06 -0.19
C LEU A 113 12.88 13.37 -0.05
N GLU A 114 13.41 13.68 1.13
CA GLU A 114 14.22 14.87 1.37
C GLU A 114 15.49 14.83 0.52
N LYS A 115 16.22 13.71 0.52
CA LYS A 115 17.41 13.49 -0.35
C LYS A 115 17.12 13.62 -1.85
N CYS A 116 15.87 13.51 -2.25
CA CYS A 116 15.41 13.59 -3.64
C CYS A 116 14.47 14.79 -3.88
N SER A 117 14.50 15.81 -3.04
CA SER A 117 13.57 16.96 -3.08
C SER A 117 13.60 17.70 -4.42
N ASP A 118 14.78 17.78 -5.07
CA ASP A 118 15.00 18.39 -6.38
C ASP A 118 14.53 17.53 -7.57
N LYS A 119 14.12 16.28 -7.34
CA LYS A 119 13.81 15.31 -8.39
C LYS A 119 12.34 15.23 -8.80
N ASN A 120 11.43 15.95 -8.14
CA ASN A 120 9.99 15.90 -8.40
C ASN A 120 9.45 14.45 -8.49
N ILE A 121 9.58 13.69 -7.39
CA ILE A 121 9.15 12.29 -7.30
C ILE A 121 7.64 12.22 -7.08
N GLU A 122 6.94 11.47 -7.93
CA GLU A 122 5.48 11.23 -7.85
C GLU A 122 5.12 9.80 -7.47
N ALA A 123 6.09 8.87 -7.54
CA ALA A 123 5.90 7.48 -7.13
C ALA A 123 7.18 6.90 -6.55
N ILE A 124 7.02 6.00 -5.59
CA ILE A 124 8.10 5.33 -4.87
C ILE A 124 7.89 3.82 -5.00
N SER A 125 8.91 3.08 -5.41
CA SER A 125 8.94 1.64 -5.31
C SER A 125 9.83 1.24 -4.14
N VAL A 126 9.33 0.35 -3.29
CA VAL A 126 10.01 -0.06 -2.06
C VAL A 126 10.26 -1.56 -2.08
N ASN A 127 11.41 -1.99 -1.62
CA ASN A 127 11.67 -3.42 -1.47
C ASN A 127 10.82 -4.00 -0.33
N ARG A 128 10.59 -5.31 -0.38
CA ARG A 128 9.73 -6.02 0.56
C ARG A 128 10.44 -7.23 1.14
N ALA A 129 10.09 -7.57 2.38
CA ALA A 129 10.35 -8.85 3.00
C ALA A 129 9.11 -9.74 2.90
N ASN A 130 9.28 -11.05 2.89
CA ASN A 130 8.18 -12.00 2.94
C ASN A 130 8.09 -12.60 4.34
N TYR A 131 6.87 -12.76 4.83
CA TYR A 131 6.56 -13.41 6.10
C TYR A 131 5.49 -14.47 5.90
N TYR A 132 5.74 -15.66 6.42
CA TYR A 132 4.83 -16.80 6.30
C TYR A 132 4.15 -17.05 7.65
N TRP A 133 2.84 -16.84 7.67
CA TRP A 133 2.03 -17.07 8.87
C TRP A 133 1.93 -18.56 9.21
N ASN A 134 1.72 -18.87 10.51
CA ASN A 134 1.44 -20.22 10.92
C ASN A 134 0.23 -20.80 10.16
N GLY A 135 0.35 -22.05 9.67
CA GLY A 135 -0.66 -22.72 8.87
C GLY A 135 -0.37 -22.79 7.37
N VAL A 136 0.70 -22.10 6.89
CA VAL A 136 1.16 -22.21 5.48
C VAL A 136 2.51 -22.91 5.36
N GLN A 137 3.00 -23.49 6.44
CA GLN A 137 4.34 -24.10 6.56
C GLN A 137 4.52 -25.33 5.66
N ASN A 138 3.43 -26.06 5.37
CA ASN A 138 3.49 -27.22 4.49
C ASN A 138 3.92 -26.89 3.05
N ILE A 139 3.73 -25.64 2.63
CA ILE A 139 4.08 -25.19 1.28
C ILE A 139 5.36 -24.37 1.29
N TYR A 140 5.53 -23.47 2.28
CA TYR A 140 6.61 -22.49 2.30
C TYR A 140 7.73 -22.77 3.29
N GLY A 141 7.64 -23.88 4.06
CA GLY A 141 8.55 -24.20 5.16
C GLY A 141 8.20 -23.48 6.47
N PRO A 142 8.99 -23.71 7.53
CA PRO A 142 8.77 -23.07 8.82
C PRO A 142 8.78 -21.57 8.67
N ALA A 143 8.07 -20.85 9.56
CA ALA A 143 7.90 -19.39 9.53
C ALA A 143 9.20 -18.68 9.10
N ALA A 144 9.34 -18.46 7.80
CA ALA A 144 10.57 -17.96 7.21
C ALA A 144 10.43 -16.48 6.92
N ILE A 145 11.39 -15.71 7.40
CA ILE A 145 11.58 -14.33 6.99
C ILE A 145 12.62 -14.32 5.87
N ARG A 146 12.21 -13.91 4.68
CA ARG A 146 13.13 -13.72 3.55
C ARG A 146 13.25 -12.24 3.26
N TYR A 147 14.42 -11.66 3.52
CA TYR A 147 14.70 -10.27 3.14
C TYR A 147 16.19 -10.07 2.83
N MET A 148 16.48 -9.10 2.01
CA MET A 148 17.83 -8.59 1.79
C MET A 148 17.97 -7.22 2.46
N GLN A 149 18.88 -7.10 3.41
CA GLN A 149 19.15 -5.81 4.03
C GLN A 149 19.91 -4.90 3.06
N SER A 150 19.41 -3.71 2.83
CA SER A 150 20.05 -2.70 1.99
C SER A 150 19.55 -1.30 2.38
N ASN A 151 20.45 -0.32 2.37
CA ASN A 151 20.12 1.10 2.54
C ASN A 151 20.28 1.88 1.23
N LYS A 152 20.45 1.19 0.10
CA LYS A 152 20.62 1.82 -1.21
C LYS A 152 19.29 2.35 -1.74
N TYR A 153 19.37 3.44 -2.48
CA TYR A 153 18.24 3.97 -3.24
C TYR A 153 18.71 4.46 -4.61
N LYS A 154 17.80 4.55 -5.56
CA LYS A 154 18.09 4.95 -6.94
C LYS A 154 16.89 5.71 -7.53
N ILE A 155 17.18 6.66 -8.40
CA ILE A 155 16.17 7.23 -9.31
C ILE A 155 16.16 6.37 -10.57
N ILE A 156 15.03 5.79 -10.87
CA ILE A 156 14.87 4.82 -11.96
C ILE A 156 14.06 5.45 -13.10
N ASN A 157 14.49 5.24 -14.33
CA ASN A 157 13.69 5.55 -15.50
C ASN A 157 12.49 4.58 -15.59
N SER A 158 11.29 5.13 -15.50
CA SER A 158 10.07 4.32 -15.42
C SER A 158 9.79 3.55 -16.71
N LYS A 159 10.02 4.17 -17.87
CA LYS A 159 9.72 3.54 -19.18
C LYS A 159 10.60 2.33 -19.46
N ILE A 160 11.90 2.41 -19.10
CA ILE A 160 12.84 1.29 -19.26
C ILE A 160 12.40 0.11 -18.41
N ASN A 161 12.05 0.34 -17.13
CA ASN A 161 11.63 -0.75 -16.25
C ASN A 161 10.24 -1.29 -16.61
N LEU A 162 9.31 -0.43 -17.04
CA LEU A 162 8.02 -0.88 -17.56
C LEU A 162 8.22 -1.82 -18.77
N PHE A 163 9.09 -1.44 -19.72
CA PHE A 163 9.39 -2.29 -20.88
C PHE A 163 9.99 -3.65 -20.47
N LYS A 164 10.93 -3.67 -19.50
CA LYS A 164 11.49 -4.91 -18.95
C LYS A 164 10.42 -5.82 -18.33
N VAL A 165 9.42 -5.23 -17.66
CA VAL A 165 8.30 -5.98 -17.08
C VAL A 165 7.41 -6.56 -18.19
N LEU A 166 7.09 -5.77 -19.22
CA LEU A 166 6.27 -6.23 -20.35
C LEU A 166 6.94 -7.36 -21.15
N LEU A 167 8.29 -7.38 -21.18
CA LEU A 167 9.07 -8.48 -21.80
C LEU A 167 9.28 -9.68 -20.85
N GLY A 168 8.74 -9.67 -19.63
CA GLY A 168 8.97 -10.74 -18.65
C GLY A 168 10.38 -10.80 -18.03
N ILE A 169 11.25 -9.84 -18.35
CA ILE A 169 12.64 -9.78 -17.84
C ILE A 169 12.69 -9.40 -16.36
N MET A 170 11.66 -8.68 -15.88
CA MET A 170 11.61 -8.16 -14.51
C MET A 170 10.20 -8.34 -13.93
N PRO A 171 10.06 -8.73 -12.66
CA PRO A 171 8.74 -8.82 -12.04
C PRO A 171 8.11 -7.43 -11.83
N TYR A 172 6.80 -7.33 -12.00
CA TYR A 172 6.04 -6.08 -11.83
C TYR A 172 6.20 -5.46 -10.42
N SER A 173 6.50 -6.26 -9.42
CA SER A 173 6.74 -5.80 -8.04
C SER A 173 7.96 -4.90 -7.86
N LYS A 174 8.78 -4.72 -8.90
CA LYS A 174 9.87 -3.73 -8.94
C LYS A 174 9.40 -2.36 -9.42
N LEU A 175 8.22 -2.28 -10.03
CA LEU A 175 7.59 -1.02 -10.41
C LEU A 175 6.91 -0.37 -9.19
N PRO A 176 6.70 0.96 -9.20
CA PRO A 176 5.92 1.64 -8.17
C PRO A 176 4.44 1.33 -8.35
N GLY A 177 3.83 0.73 -7.35
CA GLY A 177 2.41 0.43 -7.28
C GLY A 177 1.82 0.80 -5.94
N LEU A 178 0.51 0.72 -5.80
CA LEU A 178 -0.17 1.04 -4.54
C LEU A 178 -0.14 -0.10 -3.52
N TYR A 179 -0.09 -1.36 -3.97
CA TYR A 179 -0.20 -2.52 -3.09
C TYR A 179 1.18 -3.10 -2.72
N VAL A 180 1.53 -3.06 -1.44
CA VAL A 180 2.74 -3.61 -0.78
C VAL A 180 4.06 -3.55 -1.56
N SER A 181 4.18 -2.61 -2.48
CA SER A 181 5.39 -2.43 -3.29
C SER A 181 5.80 -0.97 -3.44
N GLY A 182 4.97 -0.03 -2.97
CA GLY A 182 5.32 1.38 -3.07
C GLY A 182 4.24 2.34 -2.57
N LEU A 183 4.50 3.61 -2.82
CA LEU A 183 3.62 4.72 -2.53
C LEU A 183 3.44 5.56 -3.79
N VAL A 184 2.23 6.06 -3.98
CA VAL A 184 1.90 6.90 -5.14
C VAL A 184 1.34 8.24 -4.63
N ASN A 185 1.81 9.34 -5.23
CA ASN A 185 1.31 10.67 -4.91
C ASN A 185 -0.15 10.80 -5.35
N ARG A 186 -1.00 11.35 -4.48
CA ARG A 186 -2.44 11.52 -4.75
C ARG A 186 -2.69 12.35 -6.00
N ASN A 187 -1.90 13.38 -6.26
CA ASN A 187 -2.07 14.20 -7.46
C ASN A 187 -1.87 13.39 -8.75
N LEU A 188 -0.92 12.45 -8.75
CA LEU A 188 -0.72 11.53 -9.87
C LEU A 188 -1.94 10.59 -10.04
N ILE A 189 -2.47 10.05 -8.94
CA ILE A 189 -3.68 9.21 -8.98
C ILE A 189 -4.85 10.00 -9.60
N GLU A 190 -5.11 11.22 -9.13
CA GLU A 190 -6.18 12.06 -9.65
C GLU A 190 -5.97 12.45 -11.12
N LYS A 191 -4.71 12.72 -11.51
CA LYS A 191 -4.35 12.95 -12.92
C LYS A 191 -4.68 11.73 -13.79
N ILE A 192 -4.30 10.53 -13.35
CA ILE A 192 -4.59 9.28 -14.07
C ILE A 192 -6.10 9.05 -14.18
N LYS A 193 -6.88 9.29 -13.11
CA LYS A 193 -8.34 9.16 -13.12
C LYS A 193 -8.99 10.08 -14.16
N LYS A 194 -8.60 11.37 -14.17
CA LYS A 194 -9.14 12.36 -15.11
C LYS A 194 -8.90 12.02 -16.59
N LEU A 195 -7.86 11.27 -16.90
CA LEU A 195 -7.55 10.85 -18.26
C LEU A 195 -8.35 9.62 -18.72
N LYS A 196 -9.15 9.02 -17.83
CA LYS A 196 -9.98 7.85 -18.14
C LYS A 196 -11.46 8.24 -18.26
N LYS A 197 -12.15 7.66 -19.25
CA LYS A 197 -13.57 7.92 -19.51
C LYS A 197 -14.47 7.71 -18.30
N ASN A 198 -14.17 6.72 -17.45
CA ASN A 198 -14.97 6.36 -16.28
C ASN A 198 -14.52 7.04 -14.98
N ASN A 199 -13.48 7.89 -15.03
CA ASN A 199 -12.89 8.61 -13.88
C ASN A 199 -12.53 7.70 -12.70
N LYS A 200 -12.09 6.45 -12.97
CA LYS A 200 -11.65 5.49 -11.95
C LYS A 200 -10.17 5.16 -12.08
N PHE A 201 -9.50 5.00 -10.94
CA PHE A 201 -8.12 4.52 -10.95
C PHE A 201 -8.08 3.02 -11.21
N PHE A 202 -8.78 2.20 -10.41
CA PHE A 202 -8.84 0.75 -10.58
C PHE A 202 -9.96 0.32 -11.52
N ASN A 203 -9.60 -0.36 -12.62
CA ASN A 203 -10.53 -0.85 -13.64
C ASN A 203 -10.41 -2.35 -13.89
N GLU A 204 -9.25 -2.95 -13.57
CA GLU A 204 -8.93 -4.33 -13.91
C GLU A 204 -9.02 -5.26 -12.70
N PRO A 205 -9.22 -6.57 -12.90
CA PRO A 205 -9.41 -7.54 -11.82
C PRO A 205 -8.23 -7.64 -10.85
N ASN A 206 -7.00 -7.45 -11.32
CA ASN A 206 -5.77 -7.58 -10.54
C ASN A 206 -5.22 -6.19 -10.17
N PRO A 207 -5.70 -5.55 -9.10
CA PRO A 207 -5.37 -4.16 -8.79
C PRO A 207 -3.90 -3.91 -8.44
N ASP A 208 -3.17 -4.91 -7.96
CA ASP A 208 -1.75 -4.85 -7.66
C ASP A 208 -0.91 -4.71 -8.94
N VAL A 209 -1.06 -5.65 -9.87
CA VAL A 209 -0.39 -5.61 -11.18
C VAL A 209 -0.81 -4.35 -11.94
N TYR A 210 -2.11 -4.09 -11.99
CA TYR A 210 -2.66 -2.95 -12.69
C TYR A 210 -2.09 -1.63 -12.18
N SER A 211 -2.07 -1.41 -10.85
CA SER A 211 -1.55 -0.17 -10.27
C SER A 211 -0.07 0.05 -10.61
N ALA A 212 0.73 -1.00 -10.59
CA ALA A 212 2.15 -0.91 -10.92
C ALA A 212 2.39 -0.52 -12.40
N LEU A 213 1.64 -1.13 -13.32
CA LEU A 213 1.75 -0.85 -14.76
C LEU A 213 1.24 0.55 -15.09
N ILE A 214 0.04 0.91 -14.61
CA ILE A 214 -0.57 2.20 -14.94
C ILE A 214 0.24 3.37 -14.37
N VAL A 215 0.69 3.31 -13.12
CA VAL A 215 1.54 4.34 -12.53
C VAL A 215 2.81 4.51 -13.35
N SER A 216 3.49 3.40 -13.67
CA SER A 216 4.73 3.43 -14.44
C SER A 216 4.56 3.99 -15.85
N SER A 217 3.38 3.85 -16.45
CA SER A 217 3.09 4.39 -17.79
C SER A 217 2.91 5.92 -17.79
N TYR A 218 2.56 6.53 -16.67
CA TYR A 218 2.29 7.97 -16.59
C TYR A 218 3.43 8.82 -16.02
N ILE A 219 4.52 8.20 -15.54
CA ILE A 219 5.67 8.91 -14.98
C ILE A 219 6.94 8.68 -15.83
N LYS A 220 7.87 9.63 -15.75
CA LYS A 220 9.19 9.50 -16.39
C LYS A 220 10.17 8.74 -15.48
N LYS A 221 10.10 8.96 -14.17
CA LYS A 221 11.03 8.41 -13.18
C LYS A 221 10.33 8.16 -11.86
N TYR A 222 10.90 7.29 -11.04
CA TYR A 222 10.44 7.02 -9.67
C TYR A 222 11.64 6.77 -8.75
N LEU A 223 11.40 6.95 -7.45
CA LEU A 223 12.36 6.59 -6.41
C LEU A 223 12.25 5.09 -6.11
N ARG A 224 13.35 4.35 -6.25
CA ARG A 224 13.45 2.96 -5.81
C ARG A 224 14.24 2.90 -4.51
N ILE A 225 13.64 2.37 -3.44
CA ILE A 225 14.26 2.14 -2.14
C ILE A 225 14.50 0.63 -2.00
N GLU A 226 15.76 0.25 -1.80
CA GLU A 226 16.15 -1.17 -1.67
C GLU A 226 16.00 -1.69 -0.23
N LYS A 227 15.82 -0.82 0.75
CA LYS A 227 15.51 -1.21 2.12
C LYS A 227 14.12 -1.86 2.17
N PRO A 228 13.98 -3.06 2.75
CA PRO A 228 12.68 -3.70 2.88
C PRO A 228 11.86 -2.98 3.96
N LEU A 229 10.87 -2.22 3.54
CA LEU A 229 9.97 -1.48 4.45
C LEU A 229 8.57 -2.08 4.50
N PHE A 230 8.18 -2.87 3.49
CA PHE A 230 6.97 -3.68 3.50
C PHE A 230 7.27 -5.13 3.88
N TRP A 231 6.36 -5.73 4.60
CA TRP A 231 6.35 -7.14 4.98
C TRP A 231 5.11 -7.79 4.36
N VAL A 232 5.33 -8.58 3.31
CA VAL A 232 4.24 -9.28 2.62
C VAL A 232 3.95 -10.56 3.36
N GLY A 233 2.77 -10.64 3.94
CA GLY A 233 2.27 -11.80 4.65
C GLY A 233 1.69 -12.83 3.68
N THR A 234 1.97 -14.11 3.90
CA THR A 234 1.22 -15.20 3.29
C THR A 234 0.54 -15.98 4.40
N SER A 235 -0.79 -15.98 4.38
CA SER A 235 -1.63 -16.67 5.37
C SER A 235 -2.51 -17.72 4.69
N THR A 236 -3.19 -18.54 5.45
CA THR A 236 -4.17 -19.52 4.92
C THR A 236 -5.36 -18.84 4.21
N LYS A 237 -5.49 -17.51 4.33
CA LYS A 237 -6.52 -16.71 3.64
C LYS A 237 -6.00 -16.05 2.36
N SER A 238 -4.70 -16.00 2.17
CA SER A 238 -4.08 -15.39 0.99
C SER A 238 -4.51 -16.14 -0.28
N VAL A 239 -4.74 -15.40 -1.37
CA VAL A 239 -5.11 -16.00 -2.67
C VAL A 239 -4.02 -16.94 -3.15
N ALA A 240 -2.75 -16.58 -2.95
CA ALA A 240 -1.59 -17.41 -3.30
C ALA A 240 -1.53 -18.77 -2.58
N TYR A 241 -2.23 -18.93 -1.44
CA TYR A 241 -2.30 -20.21 -0.73
C TYR A 241 -3.38 -21.14 -1.28
N LYS A 242 -4.38 -20.60 -2.00
CA LYS A 242 -5.54 -21.33 -2.50
C LYS A 242 -5.35 -21.85 -3.94
N LEU A 243 -4.23 -21.50 -4.58
CA LEU A 243 -3.82 -21.98 -5.90
C LEU A 243 -2.90 -23.21 -5.77
#